data_22ec9d8ea00c4171ecb1abe0738687b8
#
_entry.id   22ec9d8ea00c4171ecb1abe0738687b8
#
_cell.length_a   1.000
_cell.length_b   1.000
_cell.length_c   1.000
_cell.angle_alpha   90.00
_cell.angle_beta   90.00
_cell.angle_gamma   90.00
#
_symmetry.space_group_name_H-M   'P 1'
#
loop_
_entity.id
_entity.type
_entity.pdbx_description
1 polymer ?
#
loop_
_entity_poly.entity_id
_entity_poly.type
_entity_poly.pdbx_seq_one_letter_code
_entity_poly.pdbx_strand_id
1 'polypeptide(L)'
;MLLKFDAFVFRVDSDPIEILQHIESLEFSLVPATALYGYRYCYKLELGGDSHGIVQYGGDSVGTGVYVQVMGSHSGRVRDYFLTLGLSCHLLRADIALDFNGAKYFKKISKDLVSHAKLKGLKTSTVGDWVQGLGGRTLYVGSRSSTFMIRLYEKYKQKGIDTNGEETIRLEMEIKPYKHARLESFSLTALELVSSSAIYSPIYQKYLKLTQGISMSLIRKDTDHERALAHMILQYQKTIEKQLDISGGCLDTFYRSLTTHENWKK
;
A
#
# COMPACT_ATOMS: atom_id res chain seq x y z
N MET A 1 12.49 4.00 -17.31
CA MET A 1 12.09 4.11 -15.89
C MET A 1 10.86 3.28 -15.67
N LEU A 2 10.85 2.40 -14.68
CA LEU A 2 9.71 1.54 -14.36
C LEU A 2 9.19 1.89 -12.96
N LEU A 3 7.88 1.85 -12.76
CA LEU A 3 7.29 1.82 -11.43
C LEU A 3 7.70 0.50 -10.77
N LYS A 4 8.14 0.59 -9.51
CA LYS A 4 8.53 -0.59 -8.74
C LYS A 4 8.00 -0.50 -7.31
N PHE A 5 7.73 -1.65 -6.72
CA PHE A 5 7.52 -1.73 -5.29
C PHE A 5 8.86 -1.53 -4.56
N ASP A 6 8.92 -0.53 -3.68
CA ASP A 6 10.08 -0.25 -2.82
C ASP A 6 9.85 -0.74 -1.38
N ALA A 7 8.59 -0.86 -0.98
CA ALA A 7 8.18 -1.60 0.19
C ALA A 7 6.82 -2.26 -0.08
N PHE A 8 6.63 -3.44 0.51
CA PHE A 8 5.36 -4.14 0.45
C PHE A 8 5.09 -4.80 1.79
N VAL A 9 4.00 -4.40 2.43
CA VAL A 9 3.63 -4.83 3.78
C VAL A 9 2.23 -5.41 3.71
N PHE A 10 2.09 -6.66 4.14
CA PHE A 10 0.82 -7.35 4.09
C PHE A 10 0.63 -8.28 5.30
N ARG A 11 -0.59 -8.69 5.49
CA ARG A 11 -0.94 -9.75 6.41
C ARG A 11 -1.52 -10.91 5.59
N VAL A 12 -1.14 -12.11 5.93
CA VAL A 12 -1.68 -13.33 5.34
C VAL A 12 -2.37 -14.16 6.43
N ASP A 13 -3.58 -14.62 6.14
CA ASP A 13 -4.36 -15.45 7.06
C ASP A 13 -4.07 -16.93 6.74
N SER A 14 -2.97 -17.47 7.31
CA SER A 14 -2.53 -18.86 7.17
C SER A 14 -1.70 -19.29 8.39
N ASP A 15 -1.31 -20.56 8.43
CA ASP A 15 -0.43 -21.10 9.45
C ASP A 15 0.95 -20.42 9.41
N PRO A 16 1.48 -19.93 10.55
CA PRO A 16 2.77 -19.25 10.57
C PRO A 16 3.93 -20.11 10.05
N ILE A 17 3.94 -21.41 10.32
CA ILE A 17 5.02 -22.30 9.89
C ILE A 17 5.02 -22.42 8.37
N GLU A 18 3.85 -22.56 7.75
CA GLU A 18 3.69 -22.56 6.30
C GLU A 18 4.25 -21.27 5.67
N ILE A 19 3.92 -20.11 6.24
CA ILE A 19 4.41 -18.82 5.73
C ILE A 19 5.92 -18.68 5.89
N LEU A 20 6.51 -19.14 6.99
CA LEU A 20 7.96 -19.14 7.15
C LEU A 20 8.64 -20.03 6.09
N GLN A 21 8.11 -21.21 5.79
CA GLN A 21 8.62 -22.09 4.73
C GLN A 21 8.53 -21.42 3.35
N HIS A 22 7.44 -20.72 3.04
CA HIS A 22 7.31 -19.95 1.81
C HIS A 22 8.36 -18.84 1.71
N ILE A 23 8.65 -18.14 2.79
CA ILE A 23 9.68 -17.10 2.84
C ILE A 23 11.08 -17.73 2.62
N GLU A 24 11.38 -18.87 3.26
CA GLU A 24 12.66 -19.56 3.07
C GLU A 24 12.82 -20.10 1.64
N SER A 25 11.74 -20.54 0.99
CA SER A 25 11.77 -20.95 -0.43
C SER A 25 12.13 -19.80 -1.38
N LEU A 26 12.00 -18.56 -0.93
CA LEU A 26 12.48 -17.36 -1.61
C LEU A 26 13.95 -17.00 -1.25
N GLU A 27 14.71 -17.94 -0.69
CA GLU A 27 16.11 -17.81 -0.32
C GLU A 27 16.40 -16.83 0.83
N PHE A 28 15.38 -16.38 1.57
CA PHE A 28 15.60 -15.59 2.77
C PHE A 28 15.97 -16.48 3.95
N SER A 29 17.01 -16.08 4.68
CA SER A 29 17.31 -16.63 6.01
C SER A 29 16.46 -15.91 7.06
N LEU A 30 15.92 -16.67 8.01
CA LEU A 30 15.07 -16.18 9.09
C LEU A 30 15.92 -15.99 10.35
N VAL A 31 16.24 -14.74 10.69
CA VAL A 31 17.06 -14.41 11.87
C VAL A 31 16.16 -13.88 12.99
N PRO A 32 16.14 -14.52 14.18
CA PRO A 32 15.30 -14.07 15.30
C PRO A 32 15.54 -12.59 15.62
N ALA A 33 14.47 -11.86 15.91
CA ALA A 33 14.51 -10.43 16.20
C ALA A 33 13.47 -10.04 17.26
N THR A 34 13.57 -8.82 17.76
CA THR A 34 12.57 -8.26 18.68
C THR A 34 11.26 -8.00 17.95
N ALA A 35 10.17 -8.58 18.46
CA ALA A 35 8.84 -8.38 17.91
C ALA A 35 8.32 -6.97 18.21
N LEU A 36 7.53 -6.42 17.28
CA LEU A 36 6.94 -5.08 17.33
C LEU A 36 5.41 -5.18 17.26
N TYR A 37 4.72 -4.08 17.57
CA TYR A 37 3.27 -3.92 17.38
C TYR A 37 2.38 -4.96 18.09
N GLY A 38 2.86 -5.56 19.19
CA GLY A 38 2.11 -6.54 19.97
C GLY A 38 2.21 -7.98 19.46
N TYR A 39 3.05 -8.25 18.45
CA TYR A 39 3.40 -9.60 18.05
C TYR A 39 4.30 -10.27 19.07
N ARG A 40 4.29 -11.61 19.11
CA ARG A 40 5.11 -12.43 20.04
C ARG A 40 6.40 -12.89 19.39
N TYR A 41 6.37 -13.24 18.12
CA TYR A 41 7.52 -13.76 17.37
C TYR A 41 7.85 -12.83 16.21
N CYS A 42 9.15 -12.63 15.98
CA CYS A 42 9.67 -11.82 14.88
C CYS A 42 10.95 -12.43 14.33
N TYR A 43 11.05 -12.45 13.01
CA TYR A 43 12.27 -12.80 12.29
C TYR A 43 12.60 -11.72 11.28
N LYS A 44 13.88 -11.35 11.16
CA LYS A 44 14.39 -10.59 10.02
C LYS A 44 14.49 -11.48 8.80
N LEU A 45 14.21 -10.93 7.66
CA LEU A 45 14.39 -11.56 6.35
C LEU A 45 15.75 -11.13 5.81
N GLU A 46 16.75 -12.00 5.91
CA GLU A 46 18.12 -11.71 5.46
C GLU A 46 18.43 -12.46 4.16
N LEU A 47 19.08 -11.76 3.23
CA LEU A 47 19.57 -12.32 1.97
C LEU A 47 20.91 -11.66 1.65
N GLY A 48 21.95 -12.49 1.42
CA GLY A 48 23.30 -11.97 1.16
C GLY A 48 23.94 -11.21 2.32
N GLY A 49 23.46 -11.40 3.56
CA GLY A 49 23.94 -10.69 4.76
C GLY A 49 23.22 -9.38 5.05
N ASP A 50 22.34 -8.93 4.16
CA ASP A 50 21.54 -7.72 4.34
C ASP A 50 20.09 -8.05 4.79
N SER A 51 19.54 -7.20 5.65
CA SER A 51 18.13 -7.32 6.08
C SER A 51 17.19 -6.60 5.11
N HIS A 52 16.23 -7.35 4.56
CA HIS A 52 15.27 -6.87 3.59
C HIS A 52 13.84 -6.75 4.14
N GLY A 53 13.62 -7.04 5.41
CA GLY A 53 12.31 -6.96 6.01
C GLY A 53 12.16 -7.78 7.29
N ILE A 54 10.90 -8.00 7.67
CA ILE A 54 10.54 -8.80 8.86
C ILE A 54 9.29 -9.63 8.58
N VAL A 55 9.20 -10.76 9.28
CA VAL A 55 7.97 -11.54 9.43
C VAL A 55 7.63 -11.64 10.90
N GLN A 56 6.36 -11.41 11.26
CA GLN A 56 5.90 -11.42 12.64
C GLN A 56 4.58 -12.17 12.78
N TYR A 57 4.41 -12.90 13.89
CA TYR A 57 3.17 -13.61 14.16
C TYR A 57 2.97 -13.87 15.67
N GLY A 58 1.77 -14.36 16.02
CA GLY A 58 1.37 -14.62 17.40
C GLY A 58 1.22 -13.35 18.22
N GLY A 59 0.55 -13.45 19.34
CA GLY A 59 0.22 -12.34 20.23
C GLY A 59 -1.28 -12.17 20.39
N ASP A 60 -1.71 -11.87 21.61
CA ASP A 60 -3.13 -11.91 21.98
C ASP A 60 -3.94 -10.75 21.37
N SER A 61 -3.26 -9.64 21.04
CA SER A 61 -3.90 -8.41 20.52
C SER A 61 -3.90 -8.27 18.99
N VAL A 62 -3.16 -9.12 18.26
CA VAL A 62 -2.92 -8.95 16.81
C VAL A 62 -3.67 -9.95 15.92
N GLY A 63 -4.38 -10.91 16.53
CA GLY A 63 -5.09 -11.98 15.83
C GLY A 63 -4.16 -13.06 15.27
N THR A 64 -4.70 -13.95 14.43
CA THR A 64 -4.02 -15.18 13.98
C THR A 64 -3.16 -15.00 12.73
N GLY A 65 -3.28 -13.88 12.01
CA GLY A 65 -2.55 -13.70 10.75
C GLY A 65 -1.07 -13.39 10.92
N VAL A 66 -0.30 -13.72 9.90
CA VAL A 66 1.14 -13.44 9.80
C VAL A 66 1.36 -12.09 9.12
N TYR A 67 2.11 -11.21 9.77
CA TYR A 67 2.55 -9.94 9.20
C TYR A 67 3.86 -10.13 8.46
N VAL A 68 3.90 -9.69 7.22
CA VAL A 68 5.09 -9.73 6.37
C VAL A 68 5.39 -8.32 5.87
N GLN A 69 6.61 -7.87 6.07
CA GLN A 69 7.12 -6.61 5.54
C GLN A 69 8.38 -6.90 4.75
N VAL A 70 8.41 -6.45 3.50
CA VAL A 70 9.58 -6.55 2.63
C VAL A 70 9.94 -5.17 2.10
N MET A 71 11.23 -4.86 2.04
CA MET A 71 11.77 -3.57 1.64
C MET A 71 12.70 -3.73 0.43
N GLY A 72 12.80 -2.66 -0.37
CA GLY A 72 13.72 -2.59 -1.49
C GLY A 72 13.33 -3.46 -2.69
N SER A 73 14.32 -3.93 -3.43
CA SER A 73 14.17 -4.63 -4.72
C SER A 73 13.39 -5.95 -4.63
N HIS A 74 13.34 -6.58 -3.46
CA HIS A 74 12.67 -7.86 -3.26
C HIS A 74 11.16 -7.75 -3.05
N SER A 75 10.64 -6.54 -2.80
CA SER A 75 9.22 -6.29 -2.50
C SER A 75 8.28 -6.81 -3.60
N GLY A 76 8.60 -6.55 -4.87
CA GLY A 76 7.82 -7.04 -6.00
C GLY A 76 7.86 -8.56 -6.12
N ARG A 77 9.05 -9.18 -6.02
CA ARG A 77 9.25 -10.64 -6.11
C ARG A 77 8.44 -11.38 -5.04
N VAL A 78 8.49 -10.93 -3.80
CA VAL A 78 7.74 -11.56 -2.69
C VAL A 78 6.23 -11.42 -2.93
N ARG A 79 5.75 -10.22 -3.29
CA ARG A 79 4.34 -10.01 -3.65
C ARG A 79 3.88 -10.97 -4.75
N ASP A 80 4.63 -11.05 -5.85
CA ASP A 80 4.25 -11.86 -7.00
C ASP A 80 4.23 -13.35 -6.66
N TYR A 81 5.17 -13.82 -5.84
CA TYR A 81 5.16 -15.17 -5.32
C TYR A 81 3.91 -15.46 -4.47
N PHE A 82 3.57 -14.59 -3.51
CA PHE A 82 2.39 -14.79 -2.66
C PHE A 82 1.07 -14.74 -3.44
N LEU A 83 1.02 -14.03 -4.57
CA LEU A 83 -0.13 -14.09 -5.48
C LEU A 83 -0.34 -15.48 -6.10
N THR A 84 0.73 -16.25 -6.32
CA THR A 84 0.62 -17.60 -6.90
C THR A 84 0.09 -18.63 -5.91
N LEU A 85 0.16 -18.34 -4.60
CA LEU A 85 -0.24 -19.30 -3.56
C LEU A 85 -1.76 -19.36 -3.34
N GLY A 86 -2.52 -18.39 -3.85
CA GLY A 86 -3.98 -18.32 -3.64
C GLY A 86 -4.40 -18.07 -2.19
N LEU A 87 -3.48 -17.63 -1.33
CA LEU A 87 -3.75 -17.32 0.07
C LEU A 87 -4.49 -15.99 0.24
N SER A 88 -5.25 -15.86 1.33
CA SER A 88 -5.91 -14.61 1.70
C SER A 88 -4.89 -13.61 2.23
N CYS A 89 -4.41 -12.74 1.33
CA CYS A 89 -3.41 -11.73 1.61
C CYS A 89 -4.03 -10.34 1.65
N HIS A 90 -3.77 -9.58 2.71
CA HIS A 90 -4.32 -8.25 2.94
C HIS A 90 -3.22 -7.19 2.88
N LEU A 91 -3.23 -6.34 1.87
CA LEU A 91 -2.26 -5.25 1.75
C LEU A 91 -2.43 -4.23 2.89
N LEU A 92 -1.39 -4.02 3.67
CA LEU A 92 -1.35 -3.02 4.73
C LEU A 92 -0.69 -1.72 4.26
N ARG A 93 0.40 -1.84 3.47
CA ARG A 93 1.13 -0.72 2.89
C ARG A 93 1.88 -1.16 1.64
N ALA A 94 1.87 -0.32 0.64
CA ALA A 94 2.79 -0.40 -0.49
C ALA A 94 3.48 0.95 -0.69
N ASP A 95 4.79 0.94 -0.88
CA ASP A 95 5.56 2.10 -1.33
C ASP A 95 5.94 1.86 -2.79
N ILE A 96 5.46 2.73 -3.67
CA ILE A 96 5.69 2.61 -5.11
C ILE A 96 6.60 3.74 -5.56
N ALA A 97 7.76 3.37 -6.07
CA ALA A 97 8.82 4.29 -6.43
C ALA A 97 8.97 4.45 -7.95
N LEU A 98 9.28 5.69 -8.35
CA LEU A 98 9.70 6.07 -9.68
C LEU A 98 11.03 6.84 -9.55
N ASP A 99 12.10 6.27 -10.09
CA ASP A 99 13.45 6.85 -10.01
C ASP A 99 13.78 7.68 -11.27
N PHE A 100 14.43 8.82 -11.06
CA PHE A 100 14.89 9.75 -12.11
C PHE A 100 16.40 9.94 -11.96
N ASN A 101 17.14 9.83 -13.05
CA ASN A 101 18.56 10.07 -13.04
C ASN A 101 18.87 11.54 -13.36
N GLY A 102 19.51 12.23 -12.42
CA GLY A 102 19.96 13.62 -12.50
C GLY A 102 19.25 14.56 -11.51
N ALA A 103 20.05 15.32 -10.75
CA ALA A 103 19.61 16.25 -9.69
C ALA A 103 18.58 17.30 -10.18
N LYS A 104 18.60 17.65 -11.46
CA LYS A 104 17.63 18.59 -12.07
C LYS A 104 16.18 18.19 -11.88
N TYR A 105 15.89 16.90 -11.77
CA TYR A 105 14.53 16.39 -11.57
C TYR A 105 13.98 16.76 -10.22
N PHE A 106 14.79 16.89 -9.17
CA PHE A 106 14.29 17.31 -7.86
C PHE A 106 13.61 18.67 -7.92
N LYS A 107 14.25 19.68 -8.52
CA LYS A 107 13.69 21.04 -8.64
C LYS A 107 12.43 21.04 -9.50
N LYS A 108 12.43 20.29 -10.61
CA LYS A 108 11.27 20.21 -11.52
C LYS A 108 10.05 19.58 -10.83
N ILE A 109 10.25 18.38 -10.25
CA ILE A 109 9.17 17.61 -9.65
C ILE A 109 8.66 18.31 -8.37
N SER A 110 9.53 18.88 -7.53
CA SER A 110 9.13 19.61 -6.32
C SER A 110 8.24 20.82 -6.66
N LYS A 111 8.57 21.57 -7.72
CA LYS A 111 7.73 22.69 -8.19
C LYS A 111 6.34 22.21 -8.59
N ASP A 112 6.25 21.13 -9.36
CA ASP A 112 4.98 20.56 -9.80
C ASP A 112 4.16 20.03 -8.60
N LEU A 113 4.79 19.34 -7.66
CA LEU A 113 4.14 18.83 -6.46
C LEU A 113 3.61 19.95 -5.56
N VAL A 114 4.39 21.03 -5.35
CA VAL A 114 3.94 22.18 -4.55
C VAL A 114 2.77 22.89 -5.23
N SER A 115 2.82 23.08 -6.55
CA SER A 115 1.72 23.67 -7.32
C SER A 115 0.45 22.81 -7.22
N HIS A 116 0.60 21.49 -7.37
CA HIS A 116 -0.50 20.55 -7.24
C HIS A 116 -1.09 20.53 -5.82
N ALA A 117 -0.22 20.54 -4.79
CA ALA A 117 -0.63 20.60 -3.39
C ALA A 117 -1.45 21.85 -3.07
N LYS A 118 -1.01 23.01 -3.57
CA LYS A 118 -1.77 24.27 -3.44
C LYS A 118 -3.15 24.17 -4.09
N LEU A 119 -3.21 23.68 -5.34
CA LEU A 119 -4.46 23.51 -6.07
C LEU A 119 -5.46 22.58 -5.38
N LYS A 120 -4.96 21.53 -4.71
CA LYS A 120 -5.78 20.49 -4.04
C LYS A 120 -5.93 20.69 -2.54
N GLY A 121 -5.39 21.77 -1.96
CA GLY A 121 -5.44 22.03 -0.52
C GLY A 121 -4.71 20.97 0.32
N LEU A 122 -3.62 20.39 -0.21
CA LEU A 122 -2.89 19.31 0.46
C LEU A 122 -1.82 19.88 1.40
N LYS A 123 -1.64 19.23 2.55
CA LYS A 123 -0.55 19.53 3.47
C LYS A 123 0.80 19.19 2.84
N THR A 124 1.79 20.07 3.02
CA THR A 124 3.18 19.80 2.62
C THR A 124 4.10 19.95 3.82
N SER A 125 5.18 19.18 3.85
CA SER A 125 6.27 19.34 4.80
C SER A 125 7.60 19.00 4.16
N THR A 126 8.68 19.59 4.67
CA THR A 126 10.04 19.41 4.16
C THR A 126 10.96 18.94 5.27
N VAL A 127 11.91 18.08 4.91
CA VAL A 127 12.96 17.59 5.80
C VAL A 127 14.30 17.68 5.07
N GLY A 128 15.38 17.88 5.81
CA GLY A 128 16.73 18.00 5.28
C GLY A 128 17.18 19.44 5.04
N ASP A 129 18.33 19.61 4.41
CA ASP A 129 18.95 20.92 4.18
C ASP A 129 18.41 21.57 2.90
N TRP A 130 17.44 22.44 3.07
CA TRP A 130 16.81 23.21 1.96
C TRP A 130 17.50 24.54 1.69
N VAL A 131 18.41 24.98 2.54
CA VAL A 131 19.11 26.27 2.42
C VAL A 131 20.43 26.10 1.67
N GLN A 132 21.31 25.26 2.19
CA GLN A 132 22.64 25.03 1.59
C GLN A 132 22.67 23.85 0.61
N GLY A 133 21.73 22.89 0.77
CA GLY A 133 21.64 21.71 -0.11
C GLY A 133 22.76 20.68 0.11
N LEU A 134 23.51 20.78 1.21
CA LEU A 134 24.61 19.85 1.54
C LEU A 134 24.07 18.49 2.02
N GLY A 135 22.95 18.48 2.73
CA GLY A 135 22.24 17.27 3.14
C GLY A 135 21.14 16.87 2.15
N GLY A 136 20.64 15.62 2.26
CA GLY A 136 19.52 15.15 1.45
C GLY A 136 18.23 15.93 1.74
N ARG A 137 17.49 16.30 0.71
CA ARG A 137 16.20 16.99 0.82
C ARG A 137 15.05 16.02 0.57
N THR A 138 14.00 16.15 1.36
CA THR A 138 12.75 15.41 1.18
C THR A 138 11.55 16.36 1.23
N LEU A 139 10.67 16.28 0.25
CA LEU A 139 9.38 16.92 0.22
C LEU A 139 8.29 15.87 0.42
N TYR A 140 7.43 16.08 1.41
CA TYR A 140 6.23 15.29 1.65
C TYR A 140 4.99 16.07 1.18
N VAL A 141 4.06 15.36 0.52
CA VAL A 141 2.75 15.90 0.11
C VAL A 141 1.67 14.94 0.58
N GLY A 142 0.75 15.43 1.38
CA GLY A 142 -0.27 14.64 2.09
C GLY A 142 0.09 14.40 3.56
N SER A 143 -0.70 13.57 4.24
CA SER A 143 -0.50 13.21 5.64
C SER A 143 -0.07 11.74 5.77
N ARG A 144 0.77 11.45 6.77
CA ARG A 144 1.15 10.06 7.10
C ARG A 144 -0.03 9.18 7.53
N SER A 145 -1.11 9.79 8.02
CA SER A 145 -2.35 9.09 8.37
C SER A 145 -3.30 8.89 7.19
N SER A 146 -3.01 9.49 6.04
CA SER A 146 -3.85 9.34 4.83
C SER A 146 -3.61 8.01 4.13
N THR A 147 -4.59 7.58 3.34
CA THR A 147 -4.44 6.42 2.43
C THR A 147 -3.30 6.62 1.45
N PHE A 148 -3.07 7.83 0.99
CA PHE A 148 -2.02 8.18 0.03
C PHE A 148 -1.17 9.33 0.55
N MET A 149 0.14 9.20 0.40
CA MET A 149 1.11 10.26 0.67
C MET A 149 2.25 10.17 -0.35
N ILE A 150 2.73 11.31 -0.83
CA ILE A 150 3.89 11.36 -1.72
C ILE A 150 5.14 11.80 -0.95
N ARG A 151 6.26 11.17 -1.29
CA ARG A 151 7.62 11.58 -0.92
C ARG A 151 8.44 11.83 -2.19
N LEU A 152 9.10 12.98 -2.25
CA LEU A 152 10.12 13.26 -3.27
C LEU A 152 11.43 13.50 -2.54
N TYR A 153 12.47 12.73 -2.87
CA TYR A 153 13.76 12.88 -2.18
C TYR A 153 14.98 12.59 -3.05
N GLU A 154 16.13 13.13 -2.62
CA GLU A 154 17.43 12.92 -3.21
C GLU A 154 18.00 11.60 -2.69
N LYS A 155 17.69 10.48 -3.37
CA LYS A 155 18.08 9.14 -2.96
C LYS A 155 19.59 8.96 -2.89
N TYR A 156 20.33 9.57 -3.81
CA TYR A 156 21.80 9.51 -3.87
C TYR A 156 22.50 10.16 -2.66
N LYS A 157 21.79 10.98 -1.87
CA LYS A 157 22.30 11.57 -0.62
C LYS A 157 21.90 10.78 0.62
N GLN A 158 21.15 9.69 0.46
CA GLN A 158 20.75 8.85 1.59
C GLN A 158 21.94 8.02 2.07
N LYS A 159 22.24 8.08 3.38
CA LYS A 159 23.34 7.32 3.98
C LYS A 159 23.17 5.81 3.75
N GLY A 160 24.28 5.14 3.39
CA GLY A 160 24.31 3.69 3.20
C GLY A 160 23.77 3.20 1.84
N ILE A 161 23.40 4.11 0.92
CA ILE A 161 23.04 3.73 -0.44
C ILE A 161 24.20 4.10 -1.37
N ASP A 162 24.82 3.07 -1.97
CA ASP A 162 25.71 3.26 -3.09
C ASP A 162 24.87 3.46 -4.37
N THR A 163 25.01 4.61 -4.98
CA THR A 163 24.34 4.95 -6.24
C THR A 163 25.31 4.88 -7.43
N ASN A 164 26.51 4.35 -7.25
CA ASN A 164 27.58 4.33 -8.28
C ASN A 164 27.79 5.71 -8.92
N GLY A 165 27.69 6.79 -8.13
CA GLY A 165 27.80 8.17 -8.59
C GLY A 165 26.58 8.72 -9.32
N GLU A 166 25.50 7.98 -9.47
CA GLU A 166 24.28 8.45 -10.11
C GLU A 166 23.42 9.33 -9.17
N GLU A 167 23.08 10.54 -9.63
CA GLU A 167 22.22 11.47 -8.90
C GLU A 167 20.75 11.05 -8.98
N THR A 168 20.38 9.97 -8.30
CA THR A 168 19.02 9.44 -8.31
C THR A 168 18.05 10.27 -7.46
N ILE A 169 17.02 10.78 -8.09
CA ILE A 169 15.86 11.42 -7.44
C ILE A 169 14.70 10.43 -7.43
N ARG A 170 14.11 10.21 -6.29
CA ARG A 170 12.97 9.30 -6.15
C ARG A 170 11.67 10.04 -5.85
N LEU A 171 10.67 9.77 -6.67
CA LEU A 171 9.27 10.07 -6.41
C LEU A 171 8.60 8.78 -5.93
N GLU A 172 8.08 8.80 -4.71
CA GLU A 172 7.51 7.62 -4.07
C GLU A 172 6.10 7.91 -3.57
N MET A 173 5.17 6.99 -3.78
CA MET A 173 3.83 7.02 -3.22
C MET A 173 3.70 5.93 -2.16
N GLU A 174 3.45 6.35 -0.92
CA GLU A 174 3.04 5.46 0.16
C GLU A 174 1.52 5.28 0.11
N ILE A 175 1.07 4.03 0.04
CA ILE A 175 -0.35 3.64 -0.08
C ILE A 175 -0.72 2.75 1.10
N LYS A 176 -1.76 3.13 1.84
CA LYS A 176 -2.33 2.38 2.96
C LYS A 176 -3.82 2.18 2.72
N PRO A 177 -4.23 1.05 2.12
CA PRO A 177 -5.64 0.81 1.81
C PRO A 177 -6.51 0.77 3.07
N TYR A 178 -7.74 1.23 2.97
CA TYR A 178 -8.76 1.01 4.00
C TYR A 178 -9.00 -0.49 4.20
N LYS A 179 -9.46 -0.87 5.40
CA LYS A 179 -9.62 -2.28 5.78
C LYS A 179 -10.38 -3.11 4.74
N HIS A 180 -11.50 -2.60 4.21
CA HIS A 180 -12.32 -3.29 3.22
C HIS A 180 -11.66 -3.45 1.85
N ALA A 181 -10.69 -2.61 1.50
CA ALA A 181 -10.00 -2.66 0.21
C ALA A 181 -8.68 -3.47 0.25
N ARG A 182 -8.25 -3.94 1.42
CA ARG A 182 -6.93 -4.56 1.60
C ARG A 182 -6.74 -5.84 0.82
N LEU A 183 -7.76 -6.68 0.78
CA LEU A 183 -7.74 -7.96 0.06
C LEU A 183 -7.58 -7.73 -1.44
N GLU A 184 -8.45 -6.90 -2.02
CA GLU A 184 -8.41 -6.58 -3.45
C GLU A 184 -7.12 -5.84 -3.83
N SER A 185 -6.69 -4.89 -2.99
CA SER A 185 -5.47 -4.10 -3.24
C SER A 185 -4.20 -4.95 -3.29
N PHE A 186 -4.18 -6.13 -2.70
CA PHE A 186 -3.00 -7.00 -2.72
C PHE A 186 -2.67 -7.48 -4.14
N SER A 187 -3.68 -7.76 -4.96
CA SER A 187 -3.52 -8.24 -6.34
C SER A 187 -3.15 -7.13 -7.33
N LEU A 188 -3.38 -5.86 -6.98
CA LEU A 188 -3.15 -4.74 -7.89
C LEU A 188 -1.67 -4.55 -8.23
N THR A 189 -1.40 -4.23 -9.48
CA THR A 189 -0.06 -3.83 -9.94
C THR A 189 0.35 -2.47 -9.37
N ALA A 190 1.63 -2.16 -9.42
CA ALA A 190 2.13 -0.84 -9.01
C ALA A 190 1.43 0.31 -9.78
N LEU A 191 1.14 0.10 -11.06
CA LEU A 191 0.45 1.07 -11.90
C LEU A 191 -1.01 1.28 -11.47
N GLU A 192 -1.74 0.21 -11.20
CA GLU A 192 -3.13 0.26 -10.75
C GLU A 192 -3.23 0.93 -9.38
N LEU A 193 -2.33 0.58 -8.43
CA LEU A 193 -2.28 1.20 -7.11
C LEU A 193 -2.04 2.71 -7.18
N VAL A 194 -1.08 3.17 -8.00
CA VAL A 194 -0.83 4.61 -8.19
C VAL A 194 -2.03 5.29 -8.87
N SER A 195 -2.68 4.60 -9.83
CA SER A 195 -3.84 5.11 -10.55
C SER A 195 -5.10 5.20 -9.69
N SER A 196 -5.18 4.44 -8.61
CA SER A 196 -6.33 4.44 -7.69
C SER A 196 -6.50 5.76 -6.94
N SER A 197 -5.46 6.60 -6.88
CA SER A 197 -5.56 7.93 -6.28
C SER A 197 -5.97 9.00 -7.29
N ALA A 198 -7.23 9.43 -7.28
CA ALA A 198 -7.70 10.54 -8.12
C ALA A 198 -6.94 11.86 -7.87
N ILE A 199 -6.38 12.03 -6.66
CA ILE A 199 -5.63 13.22 -6.29
C ILE A 199 -4.22 13.17 -6.86
N TYR A 200 -3.50 12.06 -6.71
CA TYR A 200 -2.07 11.98 -7.04
C TYR A 200 -1.77 11.34 -8.39
N SER A 201 -2.68 10.56 -8.97
CA SER A 201 -2.46 9.92 -10.27
C SER A 201 -2.10 10.90 -11.39
N PRO A 202 -2.63 12.16 -11.45
CA PRO A 202 -2.22 13.11 -12.48
C PRO A 202 -0.73 13.47 -12.48
N ILE A 203 -0.11 13.50 -11.29
CA ILE A 203 1.34 13.73 -11.14
C ILE A 203 2.11 12.56 -11.75
N TYR A 204 1.76 11.33 -11.35
CA TYR A 204 2.42 10.14 -11.90
C TYR A 204 2.19 9.99 -13.40
N GLN A 205 0.97 10.24 -13.89
CA GLN A 205 0.68 10.23 -15.33
C GLN A 205 1.58 11.20 -16.12
N LYS A 206 1.81 12.41 -15.58
CA LYS A 206 2.69 13.40 -16.21
C LYS A 206 4.10 12.84 -16.39
N TYR A 207 4.64 12.16 -15.36
CA TYR A 207 6.02 11.68 -15.38
C TYR A 207 6.17 10.32 -16.07
N LEU A 208 5.20 9.43 -15.98
CA LEU A 208 5.18 8.17 -16.71
C LEU A 208 5.01 8.36 -18.22
N LYS A 209 4.19 9.31 -18.66
CA LYS A 209 4.04 9.64 -20.09
C LYS A 209 5.35 10.11 -20.72
N LEU A 210 6.16 10.83 -19.97
CA LEU A 210 7.49 11.26 -20.43
C LEU A 210 8.47 10.09 -20.61
N THR A 211 8.21 8.96 -20.00
CA THR A 211 9.13 7.81 -19.97
C THR A 211 8.67 6.61 -20.79
N GLN A 212 7.36 6.39 -20.97
CA GLN A 212 6.84 5.13 -21.52
C GLN A 212 5.66 5.26 -22.48
N GLY A 213 5.06 6.43 -22.68
CA GLY A 213 3.89 6.59 -23.56
C GLY A 213 2.63 5.83 -23.13
N ILE A 214 2.54 5.37 -21.88
CA ILE A 214 1.45 4.52 -21.39
C ILE A 214 0.19 5.35 -21.15
N SER A 215 -0.93 4.90 -21.73
CA SER A 215 -2.26 5.39 -21.38
C SER A 215 -2.71 4.71 -20.09
N MET A 216 -2.90 5.48 -19.02
CA MET A 216 -3.38 4.96 -17.72
C MET A 216 -4.90 5.06 -17.69
N SER A 217 -5.59 3.91 -17.54
CA SER A 217 -6.99 3.89 -17.13
C SER A 217 -7.07 4.20 -15.64
N LEU A 218 -7.96 5.12 -15.27
CA LEU A 218 -8.24 5.39 -13.85
C LEU A 218 -9.08 4.23 -13.30
N ILE A 219 -8.64 3.63 -12.21
CA ILE A 219 -9.51 2.77 -11.42
C ILE A 219 -10.63 3.65 -10.88
N ARG A 220 -11.86 3.27 -11.18
CA ARG A 220 -13.05 4.01 -10.75
C ARG A 220 -13.06 4.08 -9.21
N LYS A 221 -13.24 5.27 -8.69
CA LYS A 221 -13.47 5.46 -7.26
C LYS A 221 -14.88 4.95 -6.92
N ASP A 222 -15.00 4.17 -5.85
CA ASP A 222 -16.32 3.79 -5.36
C ASP A 222 -17.20 5.02 -5.17
N THR A 223 -18.42 4.94 -5.64
CA THR A 223 -19.42 5.99 -5.41
C THR A 223 -19.73 6.07 -3.91
N ASP A 224 -20.31 7.19 -3.48
CA ASP A 224 -20.78 7.31 -2.09
C ASP A 224 -21.80 6.21 -1.74
N HIS A 225 -22.59 5.81 -2.73
CA HIS A 225 -23.54 4.69 -2.59
C HIS A 225 -22.84 3.35 -2.39
N GLU A 226 -21.82 3.03 -3.20
CA GLU A 226 -21.05 1.77 -3.06
C GLU A 226 -20.33 1.70 -1.71
N ARG A 227 -19.77 2.82 -1.24
CA ARG A 227 -19.17 2.91 0.10
C ARG A 227 -20.19 2.74 1.22
N ALA A 228 -21.36 3.35 1.10
CA ALA A 228 -22.43 3.21 2.06
C ALA A 228 -22.95 1.75 2.10
N LEU A 229 -23.07 1.11 0.94
CA LEU A 229 -23.47 -0.29 0.82
C LEU A 229 -22.43 -1.22 1.47
N ALA A 230 -21.16 -1.03 1.18
CA ALA A 230 -20.07 -1.80 1.79
C ALA A 230 -20.05 -1.64 3.32
N HIS A 231 -20.23 -0.42 3.81
CA HIS A 231 -20.33 -0.15 5.24
C HIS A 231 -21.55 -0.81 5.88
N MET A 232 -22.69 -0.76 5.23
CA MET A 232 -23.93 -1.41 5.68
C MET A 232 -23.76 -2.93 5.75
N ILE A 233 -23.16 -3.55 4.72
CA ILE A 233 -22.90 -4.99 4.71
C ILE A 233 -21.98 -5.36 5.88
N LEU A 234 -20.85 -4.66 6.06
CA LEU A 234 -19.90 -4.94 7.15
C LEU A 234 -20.55 -4.79 8.54
N GLN A 235 -21.42 -3.80 8.72
CA GLN A 235 -22.07 -3.52 9.99
C GLN A 235 -23.19 -4.52 10.32
N TYR A 236 -23.95 -4.94 9.31
CA TYR A 236 -25.17 -5.73 9.49
C TYR A 236 -25.10 -7.14 8.87
N GLN A 237 -23.90 -7.60 8.45
CA GLN A 237 -23.71 -8.90 7.78
C GLN A 237 -24.44 -10.04 8.48
N LYS A 238 -24.23 -10.23 9.79
CA LYS A 238 -24.87 -11.32 10.56
C LYS A 238 -26.39 -11.21 10.61
N THR A 239 -26.92 -9.98 10.63
CA THR A 239 -28.37 -9.74 10.62
C THR A 239 -28.96 -10.04 9.25
N ILE A 240 -28.26 -9.64 8.18
CA ILE A 240 -28.64 -9.92 6.79
C ILE A 240 -28.62 -11.43 6.53
N GLU A 241 -27.57 -12.13 6.91
CA GLU A 241 -27.45 -13.59 6.79
C GLU A 241 -28.57 -14.31 7.51
N LYS A 242 -28.82 -13.96 8.78
CA LYS A 242 -29.92 -14.54 9.57
C LYS A 242 -31.27 -14.31 8.93
N GLN A 243 -31.53 -13.12 8.40
CA GLN A 243 -32.85 -12.81 7.77
C GLN A 243 -32.97 -13.52 6.40
N LEU A 244 -31.89 -13.72 5.69
CA LEU A 244 -31.86 -14.50 4.45
C LEU A 244 -32.16 -15.98 4.72
N ASP A 245 -31.59 -16.55 5.80
CA ASP A 245 -31.90 -17.91 6.25
C ASP A 245 -33.36 -18.08 6.62
N ILE A 246 -33.91 -17.12 7.37
CA ILE A 246 -35.38 -17.11 7.71
C ILE A 246 -36.26 -17.07 6.44
N SER A 247 -35.75 -16.39 5.40
CA SER A 247 -36.41 -16.29 4.09
C SER A 247 -36.21 -17.54 3.20
N GLY A 248 -35.57 -18.59 3.72
CA GLY A 248 -35.24 -19.80 2.98
C GLY A 248 -34.27 -19.57 1.79
N GLY A 249 -33.44 -18.56 1.86
CA GLY A 249 -32.53 -18.16 0.77
C GLY A 249 -33.23 -17.43 -0.38
N CYS A 250 -34.53 -17.18 -0.31
CA CYS A 250 -35.28 -16.50 -1.36
C CYS A 250 -35.11 -14.96 -1.25
N LEU A 251 -34.49 -14.35 -2.25
CA LEU A 251 -34.24 -12.91 -2.29
C LEU A 251 -35.51 -12.06 -2.33
N ASP A 252 -36.55 -12.53 -3.01
CA ASP A 252 -37.83 -11.80 -3.06
C ASP A 252 -38.53 -11.78 -1.68
N THR A 253 -38.52 -12.90 -0.97
CA THR A 253 -39.06 -12.99 0.40
C THR A 253 -38.22 -12.14 1.35
N PHE A 254 -36.91 -12.18 1.22
CA PHE A 254 -36.00 -11.33 1.99
C PHE A 254 -36.27 -9.84 1.73
N TYR A 255 -36.35 -9.42 0.47
CA TYR A 255 -36.65 -8.03 0.11
C TYR A 255 -38.01 -7.56 0.65
N ARG A 256 -39.03 -8.37 0.52
CA ARG A 256 -40.39 -8.08 1.10
C ARG A 256 -40.32 -7.90 2.61
N SER A 257 -39.58 -8.77 3.32
CA SER A 257 -39.45 -8.67 4.79
C SER A 257 -38.81 -7.35 5.23
N LEU A 258 -37.87 -6.82 4.44
CA LEU A 258 -37.26 -5.51 4.70
C LEU A 258 -38.23 -4.36 4.42
N THR A 259 -38.92 -4.39 3.26
CA THR A 259 -39.74 -3.26 2.77
C THR A 259 -41.13 -3.17 3.46
N THR A 260 -41.60 -4.23 4.08
CA THR A 260 -42.83 -4.23 4.86
C THR A 260 -42.64 -3.90 6.34
N HIS A 261 -41.39 -3.74 6.77
CA HIS A 261 -41.09 -3.37 8.15
C HIS A 261 -41.59 -1.95 8.44
N GLU A 262 -42.22 -1.74 9.60
CA GLU A 262 -42.88 -0.47 9.97
C GLU A 262 -41.94 0.77 9.89
N ASN A 263 -40.65 0.58 10.04
CA ASN A 263 -39.66 1.66 9.99
C ASN A 263 -39.16 1.97 8.58
N TRP A 264 -39.52 1.22 7.53
CA TRP A 264 -39.04 1.47 6.17
C TRP A 264 -39.62 2.76 5.54
N LYS A 265 -40.76 3.22 6.02
CA LYS A 265 -41.50 4.39 5.48
C LYS A 265 -41.31 5.67 6.31
N LYS A 266 -40.42 5.66 7.30
CA LYS A 266 -40.05 6.84 8.08
C LYS A 266 -38.67 7.34 7.66
#